data_31c65d3b985f090a81d213da66d0fe91
#
_entry.id   31c65d3b985f090a81d213da66d0fe91
#
_cell.length_a   1.000
_cell.length_b   1.000
_cell.length_c   1.000
_cell.angle_alpha   90.00
_cell.angle_beta   90.00
_cell.angle_gamma   90.00
#
_symmetry.space_group_name_H-M   'P 1'
#
loop_
_entity.id
_entity.type
_entity.pdbx_description
1 polymer ?
#
loop_
_entity_poly.entity_id
_entity_poly.type
_entity_poly.pdbx_seq_one_letter_code
_entity_poly.pdbx_strand_id
1 'polypeptide(L)'
;MKVYKYGPNVDTDVIIPARHLNDPSPAALASHCMEDIDINFASTVEPGDIVVAGSNFGCGSSREHAPLALKSCGVKCVIAPSFARIFYRNSINIGFPIVECPQAAEEIQAGDEVDVDFSTGVITNRTSGKTYHAAPFPEFISGIITSGGLLNSLKERGMGK
;
A
#
# COMPACT_ATOMS: atom_id res chain seq x y z
N MET A 1 -1.98 -12.01 -8.51
CA MET A 1 -1.62 -11.20 -7.33
C MET A 1 -2.53 -11.58 -6.19
N LYS A 2 -1.92 -12.14 -5.19
CA LYS A 2 -2.63 -12.70 -4.05
C LYS A 2 -2.99 -11.61 -3.05
N VAL A 3 -4.12 -11.76 -2.37
CA VAL A 3 -4.62 -10.78 -1.40
C VAL A 3 -4.35 -11.25 0.03
N TYR A 4 -3.82 -10.33 0.83
CA TYR A 4 -3.77 -10.43 2.29
C TYR A 4 -4.82 -9.47 2.86
N LYS A 5 -5.72 -9.97 3.70
CA LYS A 5 -6.83 -9.15 4.20
C LYS A 5 -6.75 -8.96 5.71
N TYR A 6 -6.91 -7.70 6.14
CA TYR A 6 -6.88 -7.30 7.55
C TYR A 6 -8.09 -6.43 7.89
N GLY A 7 -8.31 -6.21 9.18
CA GLY A 7 -9.43 -5.42 9.67
C GLY A 7 -9.22 -3.91 9.62
N PRO A 8 -10.12 -3.13 10.26
CA PRO A 8 -9.99 -1.67 10.33
C PRO A 8 -8.89 -1.24 11.30
N ASN A 9 -8.50 0.03 11.20
CA ASN A 9 -7.55 0.69 12.12
C ASN A 9 -6.19 -0.03 12.20
N VAL A 10 -5.67 -0.45 11.06
CA VAL A 10 -4.30 -0.97 11.00
C VAL A 10 -3.35 0.19 11.23
N ASP A 11 -2.75 0.22 12.40
CA ASP A 11 -1.92 1.29 12.92
C ASP A 11 -0.51 1.22 12.33
N THR A 12 0.18 2.36 12.24
CA THR A 12 1.56 2.39 11.75
C THR A 12 2.52 1.55 12.60
N ASP A 13 2.27 1.46 13.92
CA ASP A 13 3.03 0.57 14.80
C ASP A 13 2.79 -0.91 14.51
N VAL A 14 1.62 -1.25 13.99
CA VAL A 14 1.29 -2.61 13.56
C VAL A 14 1.99 -2.92 12.24
N ILE A 15 2.03 -1.96 11.33
CA ILE A 15 2.68 -2.12 10.03
C ILE A 15 4.18 -2.31 10.21
N ILE A 16 4.82 -1.46 11.02
CA ILE A 16 6.21 -1.59 11.39
C ILE A 16 6.42 -1.13 12.83
N PRO A 17 6.69 -2.05 13.78
CA PRO A 17 6.86 -1.68 15.18
C PRO A 17 8.06 -0.77 15.42
N ALA A 18 7.91 0.14 16.39
CA ALA A 18 8.95 1.11 16.73
C ALA A 18 10.28 0.45 17.12
N ARG A 19 10.25 -0.75 17.69
CA ARG A 19 11.45 -1.50 18.07
C ARG A 19 12.36 -1.85 16.89
N HIS A 20 11.85 -1.79 15.67
CA HIS A 20 12.61 -2.09 14.44
C HIS A 20 13.10 -0.85 13.69
N LEU A 21 12.85 0.35 14.22
CA LEU A 21 13.22 1.60 13.55
C LEU A 21 14.68 2.01 13.75
N ASN A 22 15.43 1.32 14.60
CA ASN A 22 16.86 1.54 14.75
C ASN A 22 17.67 1.05 13.55
N ASP A 23 17.08 0.21 12.70
CA ASP A 23 17.63 -0.14 11.39
C ASP A 23 16.56 0.16 10.32
N PRO A 24 16.52 1.38 9.76
CA PRO A 24 15.50 1.77 8.81
C PRO A 24 15.79 1.35 7.38
N SER A 25 16.73 0.46 7.14
CA SER A 25 17.00 -0.03 5.79
C SER A 25 15.79 -0.74 5.21
N PRO A 26 15.55 -0.66 3.88
CA PRO A 26 14.42 -1.34 3.25
C PRO A 26 14.38 -2.85 3.55
N ALA A 27 15.52 -3.51 3.55
CA ALA A 27 15.59 -4.95 3.84
C ALA A 27 15.14 -5.27 5.27
N ALA A 28 15.57 -4.48 6.26
CA ALA A 28 15.17 -4.68 7.65
C ALA A 28 13.68 -4.39 7.84
N LEU A 29 13.16 -3.31 7.25
CA LEU A 29 11.74 -2.97 7.31
C LEU A 29 10.89 -4.06 6.68
N ALA A 30 11.30 -4.59 5.52
CA ALA A 30 10.59 -5.66 4.84
C ALA A 30 10.52 -6.93 5.69
N SER A 31 11.61 -7.28 6.37
CA SER A 31 11.66 -8.52 7.16
C SER A 31 10.78 -8.51 8.40
N HIS A 32 10.37 -7.32 8.88
CA HIS A 32 9.54 -7.15 10.08
C HIS A 32 8.16 -6.57 9.77
N CYS A 33 7.83 -6.36 8.50
CA CYS A 33 6.57 -5.74 8.10
C CYS A 33 5.37 -6.59 8.56
N MET A 34 4.41 -5.96 9.22
CA MET A 34 3.16 -6.56 9.69
C MET A 34 3.33 -7.67 10.74
N GLU A 35 4.52 -7.85 11.32
CA GLU A 35 4.77 -9.00 12.20
C GLU A 35 3.91 -9.04 13.47
N ASP A 36 3.45 -7.90 13.96
CA ASP A 36 2.61 -7.85 15.16
C ASP A 36 1.15 -8.26 14.90
N ILE A 37 0.70 -8.26 13.65
CA ILE A 37 -0.64 -8.68 13.27
C ILE A 37 -0.63 -9.99 12.48
N ASP A 38 0.44 -10.26 11.75
CA ASP A 38 0.60 -11.47 10.95
C ASP A 38 2.08 -11.81 10.85
N ILE A 39 2.54 -12.68 11.73
CA ILE A 39 3.97 -13.05 11.82
C ILE A 39 4.49 -13.68 10.53
N ASN A 40 3.62 -14.26 9.71
CA ASN A 40 4.02 -14.91 8.47
C ASN A 40 3.99 -14.00 7.25
N PHE A 41 3.49 -12.77 7.40
CA PHE A 41 3.31 -11.87 6.25
C PHE A 41 4.63 -11.63 5.50
N ALA A 42 5.66 -11.21 6.22
CA ALA A 42 6.94 -10.85 5.60
C ALA A 42 7.62 -12.04 4.89
N SER A 43 7.40 -13.26 5.39
CA SER A 43 7.99 -14.47 4.81
C SER A 43 7.19 -15.07 3.67
N THR A 44 5.90 -14.74 3.54
CA THR A 44 5.01 -15.32 2.55
C THR A 44 4.61 -14.37 1.42
N VAL A 45 4.67 -13.05 1.66
CA VAL A 45 4.29 -12.06 0.65
C VAL A 45 5.26 -12.11 -0.53
N GLU A 46 4.69 -12.03 -1.74
CA GLU A 46 5.47 -12.02 -2.98
C GLU A 46 5.34 -10.68 -3.68
N PRO A 47 6.32 -10.28 -4.51
CA PRO A 47 6.21 -9.05 -5.28
C PRO A 47 4.94 -9.01 -6.12
N GLY A 48 4.20 -7.91 -6.01
CA GLY A 48 2.93 -7.72 -6.71
C GLY A 48 1.71 -8.11 -5.90
N ASP A 49 1.86 -8.73 -4.73
CA ASP A 49 0.73 -9.04 -3.86
C ASP A 49 0.06 -7.78 -3.33
N ILE A 50 -1.21 -7.90 -2.93
CA ILE A 50 -2.06 -6.77 -2.56
C ILE A 50 -2.53 -6.93 -1.12
N VAL A 51 -2.53 -5.83 -0.36
CA VAL A 51 -3.13 -5.77 0.96
C VAL A 51 -4.52 -5.13 0.85
N VAL A 52 -5.52 -5.79 1.41
CA VAL A 52 -6.89 -5.27 1.52
C VAL A 52 -7.21 -5.14 3.01
N ALA A 53 -7.72 -4.01 3.43
CA ALA A 53 -7.98 -3.76 4.84
C ALA A 53 -9.25 -2.95 5.05
N GLY A 54 -9.66 -2.81 6.31
CA GLY A 54 -10.80 -1.97 6.70
C GLY A 54 -10.43 -0.50 6.76
N SER A 55 -11.35 0.30 7.29
CA SER A 55 -11.23 1.76 7.33
C SER A 55 -10.04 2.25 8.17
N ASN A 56 -9.59 3.47 7.89
CA ASN A 56 -8.57 4.17 8.65
C ASN A 56 -7.21 3.44 8.67
N PHE A 57 -6.81 2.91 7.53
CA PHE A 57 -5.53 2.23 7.39
C PHE A 57 -4.37 3.23 7.55
N GLY A 58 -3.36 2.84 8.32
CA GLY A 58 -2.20 3.68 8.55
C GLY A 58 -2.39 4.73 9.65
N CYS A 59 -3.39 4.56 10.51
CA CYS A 59 -3.59 5.46 11.65
C CYS A 59 -2.43 5.39 12.64
N GLY A 60 -2.43 6.28 13.63
CA GLY A 60 -1.37 6.34 14.63
C GLY A 60 -0.30 7.37 14.30
N SER A 61 0.96 7.04 14.54
CA SER A 61 2.08 7.95 14.34
C SER A 61 2.38 8.24 12.87
N SER A 62 2.87 9.45 12.58
CA SER A 62 3.23 9.83 11.21
C SER A 62 4.60 9.27 10.82
N ARG A 63 4.66 7.98 10.53
CA ARG A 63 5.91 7.31 10.17
C ARG A 63 5.98 7.04 8.68
N GLU A 64 6.98 7.60 8.04
CA GLU A 64 7.29 7.32 6.64
C GLU A 64 7.71 5.85 6.45
N HIS A 65 8.20 5.22 7.51
CA HIS A 65 8.66 3.84 7.48
C HIS A 65 7.52 2.83 7.24
N ALA A 66 6.28 3.17 7.61
CA ALA A 66 5.15 2.26 7.41
C ALA A 66 4.87 1.97 5.93
N PRO A 67 4.63 2.97 5.07
CA PRO A 67 4.46 2.69 3.65
C PRO A 67 5.74 2.17 3.00
N LEU A 68 6.91 2.60 3.48
CA LEU A 68 8.18 2.11 2.97
C LEU A 68 8.35 0.61 3.25
N ALA A 69 7.96 0.14 4.44
CA ALA A 69 8.01 -1.28 4.78
C ALA A 69 7.13 -2.11 3.84
N LEU A 70 5.91 -1.68 3.58
CA LEU A 70 5.01 -2.36 2.65
C LEU A 70 5.57 -2.38 1.24
N LYS A 71 6.07 -1.26 0.76
CA LYS A 71 6.70 -1.17 -0.56
C LYS A 71 7.92 -2.08 -0.67
N SER A 72 8.75 -2.13 0.36
CA SER A 72 9.96 -2.96 0.40
C SER A 72 9.65 -4.45 0.40
N CYS A 73 8.49 -4.85 0.92
CA CYS A 73 8.01 -6.24 0.85
C CYS A 73 7.57 -6.64 -0.57
N GLY A 74 7.46 -5.70 -1.48
CA GLY A 74 6.95 -5.96 -2.82
C GLY A 74 5.44 -5.82 -2.96
N VAL A 75 4.74 -5.33 -1.92
CA VAL A 75 3.30 -5.08 -1.98
C VAL A 75 3.01 -4.07 -3.09
N LYS A 76 2.09 -4.42 -4.00
CA LYS A 76 1.74 -3.57 -5.13
C LYS A 76 0.94 -2.36 -4.70
N CYS A 77 -0.04 -2.57 -3.83
CA CYS A 77 -0.89 -1.49 -3.32
C CYS A 77 -1.67 -1.96 -2.09
N VAL A 78 -2.30 -1.00 -1.41
CA VAL A 78 -3.27 -1.27 -0.36
C VAL A 78 -4.64 -0.77 -0.84
N ILE A 79 -5.67 -1.61 -0.69
CA ILE A 79 -7.06 -1.26 -0.96
C ILE A 79 -7.79 -1.18 0.38
N ALA A 80 -8.40 -0.05 0.68
CA ALA A 80 -9.15 0.17 1.91
C ALA A 80 -10.28 1.17 1.69
N PRO A 81 -11.31 1.19 2.56
CA PRO A 81 -12.37 2.20 2.47
C PRO A 81 -11.86 3.61 2.73
N SER A 82 -10.87 3.76 3.60
CA SER A 82 -10.25 5.04 3.91
C SER A 82 -8.84 4.84 4.45
N PHE A 83 -8.04 5.90 4.38
CA PHE A 83 -6.67 5.94 4.90
C PHE A 83 -6.51 7.14 5.83
N ALA A 84 -5.64 7.00 6.83
CA ALA A 84 -5.22 8.14 7.64
C ALA A 84 -4.50 9.15 6.73
N ARG A 85 -4.75 10.45 6.93
CA ARG A 85 -4.25 11.52 6.06
C ARG A 85 -2.74 11.49 5.88
N ILE A 86 -2.01 11.32 6.97
CA ILE A 86 -0.54 11.34 6.93
C ILE A 86 0.00 10.11 6.22
N PHE A 87 -0.61 8.94 6.46
CA PHE A 87 -0.24 7.72 5.73
C PHE A 87 -0.47 7.88 4.22
N TYR A 88 -1.61 8.46 3.83
CA TYR A 88 -1.91 8.76 2.44
C TYR A 88 -0.80 9.62 1.81
N ARG A 89 -0.46 10.72 2.47
CA ARG A 89 0.57 11.64 1.98
C ARG A 89 1.94 10.96 1.86
N ASN A 90 2.35 10.25 2.90
CA ASN A 90 3.64 9.57 2.91
C ASN A 90 3.73 8.49 1.82
N SER A 91 2.64 7.78 1.59
CA SER A 91 2.57 6.75 0.54
C SER A 91 2.77 7.36 -0.85
N ILE A 92 2.08 8.45 -1.15
CA ILE A 92 2.21 9.14 -2.43
C ILE A 92 3.63 9.67 -2.62
N ASN A 93 4.23 10.24 -1.57
CA ASN A 93 5.58 10.80 -1.64
C ASN A 93 6.65 9.78 -2.03
N ILE A 94 6.50 8.54 -1.62
CA ILE A 94 7.45 7.47 -1.96
C ILE A 94 7.00 6.64 -3.18
N GLY A 95 5.88 7.00 -3.81
CA GLY A 95 5.35 6.27 -4.95
C GLY A 95 4.71 4.94 -4.61
N PHE A 96 4.20 4.79 -3.39
CA PHE A 96 3.46 3.59 -2.99
C PHE A 96 1.98 3.78 -3.24
N PRO A 97 1.37 3.00 -4.15
CA PRO A 97 -0.03 3.19 -4.50
C PRO A 97 -0.97 2.75 -3.38
N ILE A 98 -1.99 3.58 -3.13
CA ILE A 98 -3.09 3.25 -2.22
C ILE A 98 -4.40 3.55 -2.93
N VAL A 99 -5.42 2.72 -2.69
CA VAL A 99 -6.69 2.78 -3.40
C VAL A 99 -7.83 2.84 -2.41
N GLU A 100 -8.62 3.91 -2.45
CA GLU A 100 -9.83 4.02 -1.65
C GLU A 100 -11.00 3.45 -2.43
N CYS A 101 -11.49 2.29 -2.00
CA CYS A 101 -12.65 1.65 -2.62
C CYS A 101 -13.39 0.83 -1.57
N PRO A 102 -14.42 1.39 -0.91
CA PRO A 102 -15.14 0.69 0.15
C PRO A 102 -15.72 -0.64 -0.29
N GLN A 103 -16.31 -0.70 -1.48
CA GLN A 103 -16.91 -1.93 -1.98
C GLN A 103 -15.89 -3.03 -2.21
N ALA A 104 -14.77 -2.72 -2.84
CA ALA A 104 -13.71 -3.69 -3.07
C ALA A 104 -13.11 -4.16 -1.75
N ALA A 105 -12.87 -3.25 -0.82
CA ALA A 105 -12.31 -3.57 0.49
C ALA A 105 -13.21 -4.50 1.29
N GLU A 106 -14.53 -4.37 1.15
CA GLU A 106 -15.50 -5.23 1.84
C GLU A 106 -15.61 -6.62 1.20
N GLU A 107 -15.66 -6.68 -0.12
CA GLU A 107 -16.00 -7.90 -0.85
C GLU A 107 -14.81 -8.79 -1.20
N ILE A 108 -13.63 -8.22 -1.40
CA ILE A 108 -12.43 -8.99 -1.70
C ILE A 108 -12.01 -9.77 -0.46
N GLN A 109 -11.67 -11.06 -0.64
CA GLN A 109 -11.29 -11.95 0.45
C GLN A 109 -9.80 -12.30 0.40
N ALA A 110 -9.27 -12.73 1.54
CA ALA A 110 -7.89 -13.21 1.62
C ALA A 110 -7.70 -14.40 0.66
N GLY A 111 -6.60 -14.37 -0.08
CA GLY A 111 -6.29 -15.41 -1.06
C GLY A 111 -6.89 -15.22 -2.45
N ASP A 112 -7.75 -14.20 -2.63
CA ASP A 112 -8.29 -13.89 -3.95
C ASP A 112 -7.18 -13.41 -4.90
N GLU A 113 -7.38 -13.67 -6.20
CA GLU A 113 -6.53 -13.12 -7.26
C GLU A 113 -7.14 -11.80 -7.73
N VAL A 114 -6.39 -10.70 -7.56
CA VAL A 114 -6.88 -9.35 -7.86
C VAL A 114 -5.86 -8.58 -8.70
N ASP A 115 -6.36 -7.88 -9.70
CA ASP A 115 -5.57 -6.94 -10.50
C ASP A 115 -6.10 -5.52 -10.31
N VAL A 116 -5.20 -4.55 -10.31
CA VAL A 116 -5.56 -3.13 -10.20
C VAL A 116 -4.92 -2.35 -11.33
N ASP A 117 -5.75 -1.58 -12.05
CA ASP A 117 -5.28 -0.64 -13.06
C ASP A 117 -5.33 0.78 -12.48
N PHE A 118 -4.18 1.35 -12.19
CA PHE A 118 -4.09 2.67 -11.56
C PHE A 118 -4.48 3.82 -12.50
N SER A 119 -4.41 3.62 -13.81
CA SER A 119 -4.74 4.67 -14.77
C SER A 119 -6.25 4.83 -14.95
N THR A 120 -7.02 3.76 -14.78
CA THR A 120 -8.47 3.77 -14.94
C THR A 120 -9.22 3.65 -13.62
N GLY A 121 -8.55 3.21 -12.56
CA GLY A 121 -9.17 2.93 -11.26
C GLY A 121 -9.93 1.61 -11.23
N VAL A 122 -9.78 0.75 -12.22
CA VAL A 122 -10.50 -0.53 -12.28
C VAL A 122 -9.77 -1.59 -11.45
N ILE A 123 -10.51 -2.22 -10.54
CA ILE A 123 -10.06 -3.33 -9.72
C ILE A 123 -10.80 -4.57 -10.19
N THR A 124 -10.07 -5.60 -10.63
CA THR A 124 -10.66 -6.85 -11.11
C THR A 124 -10.33 -7.98 -10.15
N ASN A 125 -11.36 -8.57 -9.54
CA ASN A 125 -11.20 -9.77 -8.74
C ASN A 125 -11.41 -10.99 -9.65
N ARG A 126 -10.32 -11.65 -10.02
CA ARG A 126 -10.38 -12.80 -10.93
C ARG A 126 -11.00 -14.03 -10.30
N THR A 127 -10.90 -14.15 -8.99
CA THR A 127 -11.48 -15.29 -8.26
C THR A 127 -13.00 -15.26 -8.28
N SER A 128 -13.60 -14.10 -8.04
CA SER A 128 -15.06 -13.93 -8.03
C SER A 128 -15.64 -13.50 -9.38
N GLY A 129 -14.80 -13.00 -10.29
CA GLY A 129 -15.22 -12.42 -11.56
C GLY A 129 -15.81 -11.02 -11.44
N LYS A 130 -15.75 -10.40 -10.27
CA LYS A 130 -16.31 -9.06 -10.04
C LYS A 130 -15.29 -7.96 -10.37
N THR A 131 -15.82 -6.81 -10.76
CA THR A 131 -15.03 -5.63 -11.08
C THR A 131 -15.53 -4.46 -10.24
N TYR A 132 -14.59 -3.66 -9.73
CA TYR A 132 -14.86 -2.48 -8.91
C TYR A 132 -14.20 -1.27 -9.54
N HIS A 133 -14.75 -0.09 -9.28
CA HIS A 133 -14.23 1.17 -9.82
C HIS A 133 -13.89 2.12 -8.67
N ALA A 134 -12.60 2.39 -8.51
CA ALA A 134 -12.11 3.44 -7.65
C ALA A 134 -11.90 4.71 -8.48
N ALA A 135 -11.81 5.87 -7.84
CA ALA A 135 -11.43 7.09 -8.53
C ALA A 135 -10.00 6.93 -9.07
N PRO A 136 -9.75 7.15 -10.37
CA PRO A 136 -8.39 7.10 -10.89
C PRO A 136 -7.56 8.23 -10.29
N PHE A 137 -6.25 8.00 -10.16
CA PHE A 137 -5.36 9.05 -9.67
C PHE A 137 -5.31 10.20 -10.68
N PRO A 138 -5.27 11.46 -10.22
CA PRO A 138 -4.94 12.58 -11.10
C PRO A 138 -3.61 12.31 -11.81
N GLU A 139 -3.46 12.84 -13.02
CA GLU A 139 -2.26 12.60 -13.84
C GLU A 139 -0.96 12.90 -13.08
N PHE A 140 -0.94 13.99 -12.30
CA PHE A 140 0.22 14.37 -11.48
C PHE A 140 0.57 13.27 -10.47
N ILE A 141 -0.43 12.73 -9.75
CA ILE A 141 -0.21 11.69 -8.75
C ILE A 141 0.20 10.37 -9.42
N SER A 142 -0.42 10.02 -10.54
CA SER A 142 -0.02 8.83 -11.32
C SER A 142 1.44 8.92 -11.74
N GLY A 143 1.92 10.10 -12.15
CA GLY A 143 3.31 10.32 -12.49
C GLY A 143 4.25 10.11 -11.31
N ILE A 144 3.87 10.58 -10.13
CA ILE A 144 4.66 10.37 -8.90
C ILE A 144 4.78 8.87 -8.61
N ILE A 145 3.68 8.13 -8.66
CA ILE A 145 3.66 6.70 -8.39
C ILE A 145 4.51 5.95 -9.42
N THR A 146 4.32 6.26 -10.70
CA THR A 146 5.05 5.59 -11.80
C THR A 146 6.55 5.84 -11.70
N SER A 147 6.97 7.03 -11.30
CA SER A 147 8.40 7.38 -11.18
C SER A 147 9.03 6.91 -9.87
N GLY A 148 8.25 6.33 -8.95
CA GLY A 148 8.76 5.81 -7.69
C GLY A 148 8.84 6.82 -6.56
N GLY A 149 8.17 7.98 -6.70
CA GLY A 149 8.06 8.98 -5.67
C GLY A 149 8.23 10.40 -6.17
N LEU A 150 7.95 11.36 -5.30
CA LEU A 150 7.93 12.78 -5.68
C LEU A 150 9.29 13.28 -6.20
N LEU A 151 10.38 12.93 -5.52
CA LEU A 151 11.70 13.38 -5.94
C LEU A 151 12.08 12.84 -7.32
N ASN A 152 11.77 11.59 -7.59
CA ASN A 152 12.02 11.00 -8.90
C ASN A 152 11.18 11.66 -9.99
N SER A 153 9.93 11.98 -9.69
CA SER A 153 9.04 12.69 -10.61
C SER A 153 9.60 14.06 -10.97
N LEU A 154 10.10 14.80 -9.98
CA LEU A 154 10.71 16.11 -10.20
C LEU A 154 11.99 16.00 -11.04
N LYS A 155 12.81 14.99 -10.81
CA LYS A 155 14.03 14.74 -11.61
C LYS A 155 13.70 14.44 -13.06
N GLU A 156 12.70 13.63 -13.33
CA GLU A 156 12.26 13.32 -14.69
C GLU A 156 11.78 14.55 -15.44
N ARG A 157 11.19 15.50 -14.71
CA ARG A 157 10.75 16.78 -15.28
C ARG A 157 11.88 17.83 -15.35
N GLY A 158 13.08 17.49 -14.91
CA GLY A 158 14.20 18.41 -14.85
C GLY A 158 14.16 19.44 -13.74
N MET A 159 13.28 19.26 -12.77
CA MET A 159 13.05 20.22 -11.68
C MET A 159 13.88 19.96 -10.43
N GLY A 160 14.50 18.80 -10.32
CA GLY A 160 15.26 18.39 -9.14
C GLY A 160 16.77 18.33 -9.35
N LYS A 161 17.27 19.07 -10.30
CA LYS A 161 18.70 19.09 -10.60
C LYS A 161 19.48 20.00 -9.66
#